data_37c0a9f89d0ee47e2ddb7e398932b1da
#
_entry.id   37c0a9f89d0ee47e2ddb7e398932b1da
#
_cell.length_a   1.000
_cell.length_b   1.000
_cell.length_c   1.000
_cell.angle_alpha   90.00
_cell.angle_beta   90.00
_cell.angle_gamma   90.00
#
_symmetry.space_group_name_H-M   'P 1'
#
loop_
_entity.id
_entity.type
_entity.pdbx_description
1 polymer ?
#
loop_
_entity_poly.entity_id
_entity_poly.type
_entity_poly.pdbx_seq_one_letter_code
_entity_poly.pdbx_strand_id
1 'polypeptide(L)'
;MIRPFEEQDSADVVALSLRAWGPVHDSLREVMGDELFDLRHRPDWKAQQQRDVESVLSDDANRAWVAEQGQGVVGFAAATIRPEDDLGEVLMVAVDPSNQGRGLGTELTEVATDWIRESGMSVAFISTGGDPGHRPARRTYAKAGYRELPIAYYFKAL
;
A
#
# COMPACT_ATOMS: atom_id res chain seq x y z
N MET A 1 10.99 -14.56 3.28
CA MET A 1 9.84 -15.26 3.89
C MET A 1 8.77 -14.25 4.27
N ILE A 2 7.49 -14.57 4.02
CA ILE A 2 6.35 -13.71 4.45
C ILE A 2 5.71 -14.33 5.69
N ARG A 3 5.47 -13.50 6.71
CA ARG A 3 4.82 -13.91 7.97
C ARG A 3 3.82 -12.84 8.43
N PRO A 4 2.91 -13.16 9.37
CA PRO A 4 2.08 -12.14 10.01
C PRO A 4 2.94 -11.02 10.63
N PHE A 5 2.40 -9.81 10.56
CA PHE A 5 2.96 -8.63 11.23
C PHE A 5 2.88 -8.80 12.77
N GLU A 6 3.90 -8.35 13.46
CA GLU A 6 3.96 -8.22 14.91
C GLU A 6 4.25 -6.77 15.30
N GLU A 7 3.79 -6.32 16.47
CA GLU A 7 3.93 -4.92 16.91
C GLU A 7 5.38 -4.40 16.88
N GLN A 8 6.33 -5.28 17.17
CA GLN A 8 7.77 -4.96 17.09
C GLN A 8 8.25 -4.58 15.68
N ASP A 9 7.52 -4.96 14.62
CA ASP A 9 7.86 -4.64 13.24
C ASP A 9 7.47 -3.20 12.85
N SER A 10 6.65 -2.53 13.68
CA SER A 10 6.01 -1.26 13.34
C SER A 10 7.00 -0.18 12.89
N ALA A 11 8.10 -0.01 13.62
CA ALA A 11 9.12 0.99 13.28
C ALA A 11 9.78 0.70 11.93
N ASP A 12 10.08 -0.56 11.63
CA ASP A 12 10.69 -0.98 10.38
C ASP A 12 9.73 -0.83 9.21
N VAL A 13 8.44 -1.15 9.39
CA VAL A 13 7.40 -0.97 8.38
C VAL A 13 7.20 0.52 8.07
N VAL A 14 7.15 1.38 9.07
CA VAL A 14 7.06 2.84 8.86
C VAL A 14 8.27 3.34 8.08
N ALA A 15 9.49 3.00 8.51
CA ALA A 15 10.71 3.43 7.84
C ALA A 15 10.78 2.93 6.38
N LEU A 16 10.39 1.68 6.13
CA LEU A 16 10.28 1.09 4.81
C LEU A 16 9.27 1.86 3.94
N SER A 17 8.08 2.18 4.49
CA SER A 17 7.03 2.87 3.77
C SER A 17 7.50 4.25 3.28
N LEU A 18 8.20 5.01 4.13
CA LEU A 18 8.75 6.32 3.76
C LEU A 18 9.75 6.23 2.60
N ARG A 19 10.54 5.18 2.53
CA ARG A 19 11.46 4.94 1.40
C ARG A 19 10.70 4.52 0.13
N ALA A 20 9.74 3.63 0.27
CA ALA A 20 9.00 3.07 -0.86
C ALA A 20 8.08 4.11 -1.54
N TRP A 21 7.43 4.97 -0.76
CA TRP A 21 6.51 5.99 -1.26
C TRP A 21 7.17 7.32 -1.68
N GLY A 22 8.46 7.52 -1.43
CA GLY A 22 9.18 8.72 -1.88
C GLY A 22 8.98 9.03 -3.36
N PRO A 23 9.30 8.11 -4.29
CA PRO A 23 9.11 8.31 -5.71
C PRO A 23 7.64 8.55 -6.12
N VAL A 24 6.70 7.95 -5.40
CA VAL A 24 5.25 8.15 -5.62
C VAL A 24 4.85 9.58 -5.29
N HIS A 25 5.28 10.09 -4.14
CA HIS A 25 4.99 11.48 -3.74
C HIS A 25 5.68 12.50 -4.64
N ASP A 26 6.87 12.22 -5.13
CA ASP A 26 7.53 13.05 -6.15
C ASP A 26 6.70 13.13 -7.43
N SER A 27 6.18 12.00 -7.91
CA SER A 27 5.28 11.92 -9.06
C SER A 27 3.98 12.68 -8.84
N LEU A 28 3.35 12.52 -7.67
CA LEU A 28 2.12 13.24 -7.31
C LEU A 28 2.34 14.75 -7.27
N ARG A 29 3.45 15.21 -6.71
CA ARG A 29 3.82 16.63 -6.70
C ARG A 29 3.98 17.19 -8.12
N GLU A 30 4.61 16.44 -8.99
CA GLU A 30 4.77 16.83 -10.39
C GLU A 30 3.43 16.95 -11.13
N VAL A 31 2.52 16.00 -10.91
CA VAL A 31 1.20 15.99 -11.56
C VAL A 31 0.26 17.05 -10.98
N MET A 32 0.24 17.23 -9.66
CA MET A 32 -0.69 18.13 -8.96
C MET A 32 -0.19 19.57 -8.89
N GLY A 33 1.12 19.79 -8.97
CA GLY A 33 1.77 21.06 -8.63
C GLY A 33 1.98 21.24 -7.14
N ASP A 34 2.96 22.08 -6.76
CA ASP A 34 3.41 22.23 -5.36
C ASP A 34 2.29 22.70 -4.43
N GLU A 35 1.52 23.71 -4.81
CA GLU A 35 0.45 24.26 -3.99
C GLU A 35 -0.58 23.19 -3.61
N LEU A 36 -1.12 22.49 -4.59
CA LEU A 36 -2.16 21.49 -4.37
C LEU A 36 -1.62 20.28 -3.63
N PHE A 37 -0.38 19.87 -3.95
CA PHE A 37 0.29 18.78 -3.23
C PHE A 37 0.46 19.11 -1.75
N ASP A 38 0.95 20.31 -1.41
CA ASP A 38 1.19 20.70 -0.02
C ASP A 38 -0.13 20.89 0.76
N LEU A 39 -1.20 21.36 0.11
CA LEU A 39 -2.54 21.42 0.70
C LEU A 39 -3.08 20.03 1.05
N ARG A 40 -2.77 19.02 0.24
CA ARG A 40 -3.23 17.65 0.40
C ARG A 40 -2.40 16.83 1.41
N HIS A 41 -1.14 17.24 1.70
CA HIS A 41 -0.17 16.48 2.50
C HIS A 41 0.38 17.31 3.66
N ARG A 42 -0.46 17.59 4.69
CA ARG A 42 -0.09 18.40 5.84
C ARG A 42 0.26 17.59 7.08
N PRO A 43 1.25 18.02 7.90
CA PRO A 43 2.14 19.17 7.69
C PRO A 43 3.12 18.94 6.55
N ASP A 44 3.48 17.70 6.27
CA ASP A 44 4.23 17.21 5.14
C ASP A 44 3.80 15.75 4.82
N TRP A 45 4.18 15.24 3.66
CA TRP A 45 3.75 13.92 3.23
C TRP A 45 4.34 12.79 4.09
N LYS A 46 5.55 12.96 4.66
CA LYS A 46 6.18 11.92 5.48
C LYS A 46 5.43 11.73 6.79
N ALA A 47 5.09 12.86 7.46
CA ALA A 47 4.30 12.81 8.69
C ALA A 47 2.90 12.20 8.44
N GLN A 48 2.26 12.55 7.32
CA GLN A 48 0.99 11.96 6.94
C GLN A 48 1.13 10.46 6.67
N GLN A 49 2.11 10.05 5.86
CA GLN A 49 2.37 8.64 5.53
C GLN A 49 2.63 7.80 6.78
N GLN A 50 3.41 8.31 7.72
CA GLN A 50 3.66 7.65 9.00
C GLN A 50 2.35 7.43 9.76
N ARG A 51 1.52 8.47 9.93
CA ARG A 51 0.23 8.34 10.62
C ARG A 51 -0.71 7.34 9.93
N ASP A 52 -0.76 7.35 8.61
CA ASP A 52 -1.61 6.46 7.84
C ASP A 52 -1.17 4.99 8.02
N VAL A 53 0.13 4.72 7.98
CA VAL A 53 0.68 3.37 8.22
C VAL A 53 0.42 2.93 9.65
N GLU A 54 0.73 3.76 10.64
CA GLU A 54 0.49 3.46 12.06
C GLU A 54 -0.99 3.19 12.35
N SER A 55 -1.89 3.97 11.76
CA SER A 55 -3.33 3.79 11.87
C SER A 55 -3.79 2.45 11.28
N VAL A 56 -3.30 2.09 10.11
CA VAL A 56 -3.63 0.80 9.47
C VAL A 56 -3.12 -0.38 10.30
N LEU A 57 -1.90 -0.29 10.82
CA LEU A 57 -1.28 -1.38 11.59
C LEU A 57 -1.90 -1.57 12.99
N SER A 58 -2.41 -0.49 13.60
CA SER A 58 -3.00 -0.52 14.94
C SER A 58 -4.49 -0.84 14.97
N ASP A 59 -5.15 -0.89 13.82
CA ASP A 59 -6.57 -1.22 13.72
C ASP A 59 -6.77 -2.74 13.76
N ASP A 60 -7.42 -3.23 14.81
CA ASP A 60 -7.70 -4.67 15.02
C ASP A 60 -8.59 -5.29 13.93
N ALA A 61 -9.32 -4.47 13.16
CA ALA A 61 -10.10 -4.92 12.01
C ALA A 61 -9.23 -5.31 10.82
N ASN A 62 -7.98 -4.85 10.80
CA ASN A 62 -7.04 -5.10 9.72
C ASN A 62 -6.17 -6.33 10.00
N ARG A 63 -5.65 -6.91 8.93
CA ARG A 63 -4.60 -7.92 8.98
C ARG A 63 -3.39 -7.43 8.20
N ALA A 64 -2.20 -7.62 8.75
CA ALA A 64 -0.97 -7.23 8.08
C ALA A 64 0.06 -8.38 8.05
N TRP A 65 0.94 -8.31 7.06
CA TRP A 65 2.05 -9.25 6.85
C TRP A 65 3.32 -8.47 6.54
N VAL A 66 4.45 -9.04 6.93
CA VAL A 66 5.77 -8.54 6.59
C VAL A 66 6.56 -9.58 5.81
N ALA A 67 7.38 -9.11 4.89
CA ALA A 67 8.36 -9.91 4.20
C ALA A 67 9.73 -9.65 4.80
N GLU A 68 10.44 -10.72 5.15
CA GLU A 68 11.77 -10.66 5.74
C GLU A 68 12.84 -11.19 4.78
N GLN A 69 13.99 -10.54 4.79
CA GLN A 69 15.22 -11.02 4.16
C GLN A 69 16.40 -10.77 5.11
N GLY A 70 17.14 -11.82 5.46
CA GLY A 70 18.14 -11.73 6.51
C GLY A 70 17.49 -11.45 7.86
N GLN A 71 17.88 -10.36 8.50
CA GLN A 71 17.32 -9.92 9.78
C GLN A 71 16.44 -8.68 9.68
N GLY A 72 15.99 -8.31 8.47
CA GLY A 72 15.26 -7.07 8.24
C GLY A 72 13.95 -7.25 7.49
N VAL A 73 12.99 -6.37 7.81
CA VAL A 73 11.74 -6.23 7.08
C VAL A 73 12.02 -5.51 5.75
N VAL A 74 11.68 -6.16 4.64
CA VAL A 74 11.92 -5.65 3.28
C VAL A 74 10.63 -5.38 2.49
N GLY A 75 9.47 -5.67 3.07
CA GLY A 75 8.18 -5.37 2.49
C GLY A 75 7.06 -5.63 3.47
N PHE A 76 5.88 -5.07 3.19
CA PHE A 76 4.67 -5.36 3.95
C PHE A 76 3.41 -5.24 3.09
N ALA A 77 2.34 -5.87 3.54
CA ALA A 77 0.99 -5.67 3.04
C ALA A 77 0.01 -5.60 4.22
N ALA A 78 -1.08 -4.87 4.03
CA ALA A 78 -2.19 -4.82 4.97
C ALA A 78 -3.52 -4.89 4.22
N ALA A 79 -4.51 -5.55 4.82
CA ALA A 79 -5.83 -5.73 4.24
C ALA A 79 -6.91 -5.66 5.32
N THR A 80 -8.14 -5.36 4.88
CA THR A 80 -9.35 -5.38 5.70
C THR A 80 -10.46 -6.11 4.97
N ILE A 81 -11.53 -6.47 5.67
CA ILE A 81 -12.75 -7.04 5.09
C ILE A 81 -13.96 -6.19 5.44
N ARG A 82 -14.92 -6.13 4.52
CA ARG A 82 -16.23 -5.51 4.70
C ARG A 82 -17.30 -6.56 4.37
N PRO A 83 -17.69 -7.38 5.35
CA PRO A 83 -18.64 -8.48 5.11
C PRO A 83 -19.99 -8.01 4.58
N GLU A 84 -20.45 -6.82 4.97
CA GLU A 84 -21.69 -6.20 4.51
C GLU A 84 -21.71 -5.90 3.01
N ASP A 85 -20.52 -5.69 2.41
CA ASP A 85 -20.33 -5.41 0.98
C ASP A 85 -19.81 -6.63 0.21
N ASP A 86 -19.58 -7.76 0.89
CA ASP A 86 -18.94 -8.96 0.34
C ASP A 86 -17.59 -8.65 -0.32
N LEU A 87 -16.82 -7.75 0.31
CA LEU A 87 -15.62 -7.13 -0.23
C LEU A 87 -14.47 -7.17 0.78
N GLY A 88 -13.28 -7.54 0.32
CA GLY A 88 -12.03 -7.26 1.04
C GLY A 88 -11.19 -6.23 0.31
N GLU A 89 -10.45 -5.43 1.04
CA GLU A 89 -9.58 -4.39 0.49
C GLU A 89 -8.13 -4.62 0.91
N VAL A 90 -7.22 -4.65 -0.06
CA VAL A 90 -5.79 -4.54 0.20
C VAL A 90 -5.48 -3.05 0.36
N LEU A 91 -5.21 -2.65 1.60
CA LEU A 91 -5.05 -1.24 2.00
C LEU A 91 -3.70 -0.67 1.60
N MET A 92 -2.65 -1.46 1.79
CA MET A 92 -1.27 -1.05 1.53
C MET A 92 -0.42 -2.23 1.09
N VAL A 93 0.48 -1.99 0.14
CA VAL A 93 1.57 -2.90 -0.24
C VAL A 93 2.80 -2.05 -0.49
N ALA A 94 3.90 -2.37 0.16
CA ALA A 94 5.18 -1.72 -0.11
C ALA A 94 6.33 -2.71 -0.06
N VAL A 95 7.34 -2.48 -0.89
CA VAL A 95 8.61 -3.21 -0.90
C VAL A 95 9.74 -2.19 -0.88
N ASP A 96 10.73 -2.44 -0.04
CA ASP A 96 11.94 -1.60 0.01
C ASP A 96 12.53 -1.43 -1.38
N PRO A 97 12.91 -0.21 -1.80
CA PRO A 97 13.44 0.04 -3.14
C PRO A 97 14.58 -0.89 -3.56
N SER A 98 15.44 -1.28 -2.61
CA SER A 98 16.56 -2.21 -2.87
C SER A 98 16.12 -3.66 -3.14
N ASN A 99 14.87 -4.01 -2.81
CA ASN A 99 14.29 -5.35 -2.95
C ASN A 99 13.20 -5.45 -4.02
N GLN A 100 12.91 -4.34 -4.70
CA GLN A 100 11.91 -4.31 -5.78
C GLN A 100 12.38 -5.09 -7.02
N GLY A 101 11.41 -5.40 -7.91
CA GLY A 101 11.69 -6.09 -9.17
C GLY A 101 11.91 -7.60 -9.06
N ARG A 102 11.75 -8.19 -7.88
CA ARG A 102 11.95 -9.62 -7.59
C ARG A 102 10.67 -10.41 -7.34
N GLY A 103 9.52 -9.81 -7.59
CA GLY A 103 8.21 -10.46 -7.41
C GLY A 103 7.60 -10.30 -6.02
N LEU A 104 8.33 -9.77 -5.04
CA LEU A 104 7.90 -9.69 -3.64
C LEU A 104 6.60 -8.89 -3.44
N GLY A 105 6.39 -7.82 -4.21
CA GLY A 105 5.13 -7.06 -4.17
C GLY A 105 3.94 -7.89 -4.64
N THR A 106 4.12 -8.75 -5.65
CA THR A 106 3.09 -9.68 -6.10
C THR A 106 2.78 -10.72 -5.03
N GLU A 107 3.80 -11.34 -4.44
CA GLU A 107 3.63 -12.33 -3.35
C GLU A 107 2.89 -11.74 -2.15
N LEU A 108 3.24 -10.52 -1.72
CA LEU A 108 2.55 -9.81 -0.63
C LEU A 108 1.09 -9.51 -0.98
N THR A 109 0.83 -9.11 -2.23
CA THR A 109 -0.55 -8.88 -2.71
C THR A 109 -1.35 -10.19 -2.72
N GLU A 110 -0.75 -11.29 -3.13
CA GLU A 110 -1.39 -12.61 -3.17
C GLU A 110 -1.72 -13.11 -1.76
N VAL A 111 -0.80 -12.99 -0.79
CA VAL A 111 -1.06 -13.38 0.61
C VAL A 111 -2.23 -12.59 1.19
N ALA A 112 -2.30 -11.28 0.97
CA ALA A 112 -3.42 -10.45 1.41
C ALA A 112 -4.74 -10.85 0.72
N THR A 113 -4.69 -11.15 -0.59
CA THR A 113 -5.84 -11.60 -1.37
C THR A 113 -6.34 -12.97 -0.91
N ASP A 114 -5.43 -13.89 -0.59
CA ASP A 114 -5.78 -15.22 -0.09
C ASP A 114 -6.49 -15.13 1.25
N TRP A 115 -6.00 -14.29 2.16
CA TRP A 115 -6.70 -14.03 3.43
C TRP A 115 -8.12 -13.46 3.21
N ILE A 116 -8.30 -12.52 2.28
CA ILE A 116 -9.62 -11.99 1.92
C ILE A 116 -10.54 -13.12 1.44
N ARG A 117 -10.04 -14.01 0.57
CA ARG A 117 -10.77 -15.18 0.06
C ARG A 117 -11.14 -16.15 1.18
N GLU A 118 -10.19 -16.49 2.05
CA GLU A 118 -10.38 -17.38 3.20
C GLU A 118 -11.35 -16.80 4.23
N SER A 119 -11.47 -15.47 4.29
CA SER A 119 -12.46 -14.77 5.12
C SER A 119 -13.88 -14.78 4.52
N GLY A 120 -14.08 -15.44 3.37
CA GLY A 120 -15.39 -15.65 2.74
C GLY A 120 -15.86 -14.52 1.83
N MET A 121 -15.00 -13.55 1.49
CA MET A 121 -15.36 -12.45 0.58
C MET A 121 -15.28 -12.90 -0.88
N SER A 122 -16.21 -12.44 -1.70
CA SER A 122 -16.26 -12.78 -3.14
C SER A 122 -15.41 -11.84 -4.00
N VAL A 123 -15.09 -10.65 -3.51
CA VAL A 123 -14.34 -9.63 -4.26
C VAL A 123 -13.16 -9.12 -3.42
N ALA A 124 -11.99 -9.06 -4.03
CA ALA A 124 -10.84 -8.32 -3.51
C ALA A 124 -10.66 -7.03 -4.30
N PHE A 125 -10.45 -5.93 -3.59
CA PHE A 125 -10.28 -4.59 -4.14
C PHE A 125 -8.91 -4.04 -3.74
N ILE A 126 -8.28 -3.30 -4.64
CA ILE A 126 -7.08 -2.52 -4.36
C ILE A 126 -7.13 -1.25 -5.21
N SER A 127 -6.80 -0.10 -4.63
CA SER A 127 -6.73 1.16 -5.35
C SER A 127 -5.31 1.66 -5.47
N THR A 128 -5.03 2.34 -6.59
CA THR A 128 -3.75 3.01 -6.80
C THR A 128 -3.93 4.16 -7.79
N GLY A 129 -2.96 5.06 -7.85
CA GLY A 129 -3.01 6.18 -8.78
C GLY A 129 -2.80 5.78 -10.23
N GLY A 130 -3.33 6.60 -11.15
CA GLY A 130 -3.10 6.50 -12.59
C GLY A 130 -1.84 7.23 -13.06
N ASP A 131 -1.15 7.96 -12.19
CA ASP A 131 0.07 8.72 -12.48
C ASP A 131 1.30 7.82 -12.73
N PRO A 132 2.38 8.37 -13.30
CA PRO A 132 3.59 7.58 -13.62
C PRO A 132 4.23 6.91 -12.41
N GLY A 133 4.20 7.54 -11.22
CA GLY A 133 4.80 6.99 -10.00
C GLY A 133 4.12 5.73 -9.50
N HIS A 134 2.85 5.52 -9.80
CA HIS A 134 2.09 4.32 -9.46
C HIS A 134 2.13 3.22 -10.55
N ARG A 135 2.83 3.43 -11.65
CA ARG A 135 2.94 2.40 -12.71
C ARG A 135 3.50 1.07 -12.20
N PRO A 136 4.53 1.03 -11.34
CA PRO A 136 5.00 -0.24 -10.78
C PRO A 136 3.92 -0.96 -9.96
N ALA A 137 3.13 -0.24 -9.17
CA ALA A 137 2.01 -0.80 -8.41
C ALA A 137 0.94 -1.40 -9.34
N ARG A 138 0.52 -0.66 -10.39
CA ARG A 138 -0.44 -1.17 -11.39
C ARG A 138 0.04 -2.46 -12.05
N ARG A 139 1.34 -2.56 -12.37
CA ARG A 139 1.93 -3.79 -12.93
C ARG A 139 1.91 -4.94 -11.93
N THR A 140 2.20 -4.67 -10.67
CA THR A 140 2.15 -5.66 -9.59
C THR A 140 0.75 -6.24 -9.45
N TYR A 141 -0.28 -5.40 -9.41
CA TYR A 141 -1.66 -5.84 -9.25
C TYR A 141 -2.20 -6.59 -10.47
N ALA A 142 -1.82 -6.16 -11.67
CA ALA A 142 -2.14 -6.91 -12.90
C ALA A 142 -1.52 -8.31 -12.90
N LYS A 143 -0.27 -8.46 -12.43
CA LYS A 143 0.38 -9.76 -12.27
C LYS A 143 -0.30 -10.65 -11.23
N ALA A 144 -0.81 -10.06 -10.16
CA ALA A 144 -1.60 -10.76 -9.13
C ALA A 144 -3.06 -11.07 -9.60
N GLY A 145 -3.39 -10.79 -10.85
CA GLY A 145 -4.68 -11.15 -11.45
C GLY A 145 -5.80 -10.13 -11.26
N TYR A 146 -5.49 -8.94 -10.73
CA TYR A 146 -6.48 -7.86 -10.62
C TYR A 146 -6.78 -7.24 -11.98
N ARG A 147 -8.06 -6.96 -12.21
CA ARG A 147 -8.52 -6.23 -13.41
C ARG A 147 -8.64 -4.75 -13.10
N GLU A 148 -7.99 -3.92 -13.89
CA GLU A 148 -8.03 -2.46 -13.73
C GLU A 148 -9.39 -1.89 -14.16
N LEU A 149 -9.98 -1.03 -13.29
CA LEU A 149 -11.04 -0.10 -13.62
C LEU A 149 -10.43 1.31 -13.61
N PRO A 150 -10.20 1.96 -14.76
CA PRO A 150 -9.61 3.30 -14.81
C PRO A 150 -10.55 4.33 -14.19
N ILE A 151 -10.05 5.10 -13.21
CA ILE A 151 -10.77 6.18 -12.54
C ILE A 151 -9.91 7.44 -12.59
N ALA A 152 -10.56 8.60 -12.77
CA ALA A 152 -9.91 9.90 -12.69
C ALA A 152 -10.38 10.65 -11.45
N TYR A 153 -9.41 11.20 -10.69
CA TYR A 153 -9.65 12.13 -9.60
C TYR A 153 -9.27 13.55 -10.01
N TYR A 154 -10.11 14.51 -9.64
CA TYR A 154 -9.90 15.92 -9.91
C TYR A 154 -9.81 16.70 -8.60
N PHE A 155 -8.77 17.52 -8.46
CA PHE A 155 -8.55 18.37 -7.30
C PHE A 155 -8.43 19.82 -7.73
N LYS A 156 -8.89 20.72 -6.87
CA LYS A 156 -8.78 22.18 -7.06
C LYS A 156 -8.44 22.83 -5.73
N ALA A 157 -7.42 23.67 -5.70
CA ALA A 157 -7.20 24.57 -4.57
C ALA A 157 -8.30 25.63 -4.53
N LEU A 158 -8.78 25.95 -3.32
CA LEU A 158 -9.86 26.91 -3.07
C LEU A 158 -9.33 28.20 -2.44
#